data_c1c151da89e2680eb9ea56742e42b7db
#
_entry.id   c1c151da89e2680eb9ea56742e42b7db
#
_cell.length_a   1.000
_cell.length_b   1.000
_cell.length_c   1.000
_cell.angle_alpha   90.00
_cell.angle_beta   90.00
_cell.angle_gamma   90.00
#
_symmetry.space_group_name_H-M   'P 1'
#
loop_
_entity.id
_entity.type
_entity.pdbx_description
1 polymer ?
#
loop_
_entity_poly.entity_id
_entity_poly.type
_entity_poly.pdbx_seq_one_letter_code
_entity_poly.pdbx_strand_id
1 'polypeptide(L)'
;TTELNLAARFGSTPYTPLTFDANDQLQAAFVAGQCDGWTSDKSQLAGVRSNFPESEGGPEALVILDETFSKEPLGPVVADGDTQWAQVVNWVVLATIQGEEWDLTSANVAGYDGDDTGIRRFLGLEIESDDGTTTFDPGLGLPTDFATQVISQVGNYGEIFDRNVGPATALGLTRGVNALWTDGGLLYAPPYR
;
A
#
# COMPACT_ATOMS: atom_id res chain seq x y z
N THR A 1 -14.96 5.52 13.22
CA THR A 1 -13.75 4.72 13.57
C THR A 1 -12.71 5.60 14.24
N THR A 2 -12.31 6.71 13.67
CA THR A 2 -11.26 7.60 14.18
C THR A 2 -11.58 8.14 15.57
N GLU A 3 -12.82 8.59 15.83
CA GLU A 3 -13.27 9.03 17.15
C GLU A 3 -13.15 7.93 18.22
N LEU A 4 -13.55 6.70 17.89
CA LEU A 4 -13.43 5.56 18.81
C LEU A 4 -11.95 5.22 19.10
N ASN A 5 -11.08 5.31 18.12
CA ASN A 5 -9.64 5.10 18.29
C ASN A 5 -9.03 6.17 19.22
N LEU A 6 -9.42 7.43 19.05
CA LEU A 6 -9.02 8.50 19.96
C LEU A 6 -9.52 8.26 21.38
N ALA A 7 -10.80 7.95 21.56
CA ALA A 7 -11.37 7.67 22.87
C ALA A 7 -10.62 6.52 23.56
N ALA A 8 -10.32 5.46 22.83
CA ALA A 8 -9.53 4.34 23.36
C ALA A 8 -8.10 4.75 23.73
N ARG A 9 -7.45 5.58 22.91
CA ARG A 9 -6.06 6.00 23.12
C ARG A 9 -5.90 6.98 24.27
N PHE A 10 -6.78 7.97 24.35
CA PHE A 10 -6.73 8.99 25.42
C PHE A 10 -7.26 8.46 26.75
N GLY A 11 -8.21 7.50 26.73
CA GLY A 11 -8.74 6.92 27.96
C GLY A 11 -9.30 7.98 28.91
N SER A 12 -8.65 8.14 30.05
CA SER A 12 -9.00 9.18 31.06
C SER A 12 -8.31 10.52 30.83
N THR A 13 -7.42 10.67 29.86
CA THR A 13 -6.77 11.94 29.53
C THR A 13 -7.79 12.87 28.89
N PRO A 14 -8.04 14.06 29.46
CA PRO A 14 -9.03 14.97 28.90
C PRO A 14 -8.66 15.44 27.51
N TYR A 15 -9.62 15.40 26.58
CA TYR A 15 -9.55 16.01 25.26
C TYR A 15 -10.96 16.45 24.84
N THR A 16 -11.05 17.36 23.89
CA THR A 16 -12.33 17.84 23.37
C THR A 16 -12.44 17.42 21.90
N PRO A 17 -13.23 16.38 21.57
CA PRO A 17 -13.40 15.96 20.19
C PRO A 17 -14.33 16.94 19.46
N LEU A 18 -13.89 17.36 18.25
CA LEU A 18 -14.73 18.04 17.27
C LEU A 18 -14.89 17.14 16.07
N THR A 19 -16.12 16.77 15.73
CA THR A 19 -16.44 15.87 14.62
C THR A 19 -17.06 16.63 13.47
N PHE A 20 -16.68 16.27 12.25
CA PHE A 20 -17.13 16.89 11.01
C PHE A 20 -17.56 15.79 10.01
N ASP A 21 -18.59 16.08 9.23
CA ASP A 21 -19.08 15.16 8.19
C ASP A 21 -18.25 15.22 6.91
N ALA A 22 -17.49 16.31 6.71
CA ALA A 22 -16.69 16.52 5.50
C ALA A 22 -15.31 17.09 5.80
N ASN A 23 -14.31 16.68 5.00
CA ASN A 23 -12.92 17.08 5.19
C ASN A 23 -12.66 18.58 5.00
N ASP A 24 -13.40 19.23 4.11
CA ASP A 24 -13.30 20.67 3.87
C ASP A 24 -13.75 21.49 5.08
N GLN A 25 -14.80 21.05 5.78
CA GLN A 25 -15.27 21.67 7.02
C GLN A 25 -14.24 21.51 8.13
N LEU A 26 -13.66 20.31 8.27
CA LEU A 26 -12.62 20.04 9.24
C LEU A 26 -11.37 20.89 8.97
N GLN A 27 -10.93 20.97 7.70
CA GLN A 27 -9.79 21.80 7.32
C GLN A 27 -10.04 23.28 7.62
N ALA A 28 -11.23 23.80 7.32
CA ALA A 28 -11.59 25.17 7.63
C ALA A 28 -11.57 25.46 9.14
N ALA A 29 -12.07 24.52 9.95
CA ALA A 29 -12.05 24.63 11.42
C ALA A 29 -10.61 24.57 11.97
N PHE A 30 -9.76 23.72 11.41
CA PHE A 30 -8.35 23.60 11.78
C PHE A 30 -7.58 24.89 11.44
N VAL A 31 -7.72 25.41 10.22
CA VAL A 31 -7.13 26.69 9.79
C VAL A 31 -7.62 27.85 10.67
N ALA A 32 -8.89 27.84 11.07
CA ALA A 32 -9.44 28.87 11.99
C ALA A 32 -8.98 28.71 13.45
N GLY A 33 -8.11 27.74 13.77
CA GLY A 33 -7.61 27.49 15.12
C GLY A 33 -8.65 26.94 16.09
N GLN A 34 -9.72 26.31 15.59
CA GLN A 34 -10.73 25.67 16.45
C GLN A 34 -10.27 24.29 16.96
N CYS A 35 -9.27 23.70 16.31
CA CYS A 35 -8.67 22.41 16.65
C CYS A 35 -7.16 22.56 16.75
N ASP A 36 -6.56 21.95 17.78
CA ASP A 36 -5.10 21.90 17.95
C ASP A 36 -4.45 20.73 17.18
N GLY A 37 -5.25 19.77 16.75
CA GLY A 37 -4.80 18.60 16.01
C GLY A 37 -5.88 18.02 15.12
N TRP A 38 -5.43 17.29 14.13
CA TRP A 38 -6.30 16.57 13.18
C TRP A 38 -5.86 15.10 13.12
N THR A 39 -6.80 14.17 13.23
CA THR A 39 -6.54 12.74 13.11
C THR A 39 -7.25 12.15 11.92
N SER A 40 -6.52 11.38 11.12
CA SER A 40 -7.02 10.66 9.95
C SER A 40 -5.97 9.63 9.50
N ASP A 41 -6.19 8.97 8.37
CA ASP A 41 -5.18 8.12 7.73
C ASP A 41 -3.92 8.94 7.41
N LYS A 42 -2.75 8.37 7.64
CA LYS A 42 -1.47 9.06 7.42
C LYS A 42 -1.31 9.55 5.99
N SER A 43 -1.79 8.79 5.00
CA SER A 43 -1.79 9.19 3.58
C SER A 43 -2.72 10.38 3.31
N GLN A 44 -3.89 10.43 3.95
CA GLN A 44 -4.80 11.56 3.86
C GLN A 44 -4.18 12.82 4.49
N LEU A 45 -3.59 12.69 5.68
CA LEU A 45 -2.90 13.80 6.35
C LEU A 45 -1.73 14.33 5.52
N ALA A 46 -0.97 13.45 4.86
CA ALA A 46 0.10 13.85 3.94
C ALA A 46 -0.45 14.63 2.73
N GLY A 47 -1.59 14.20 2.19
CA GLY A 47 -2.28 14.93 1.10
C GLY A 47 -2.76 16.31 1.55
N VAL A 48 -3.33 16.44 2.75
CA VAL A 48 -3.71 17.73 3.32
C VAL A 48 -2.49 18.63 3.52
N ARG A 49 -1.42 18.09 4.12
CA ARG A 49 -0.18 18.82 4.36
C ARG A 49 0.43 19.33 3.05
N SER A 50 0.53 18.49 2.02
CA SER A 50 1.13 18.87 0.74
C SER A 50 0.37 19.99 0.00
N ASN A 51 -0.91 20.18 0.32
CA ASN A 51 -1.77 21.21 -0.26
C ASN A 51 -2.16 22.31 0.74
N PHE A 52 -1.46 22.39 1.89
CA PHE A 52 -1.82 23.39 2.90
C PHE A 52 -1.53 24.80 2.36
N PRO A 53 -2.44 25.76 2.59
CA PRO A 53 -2.33 27.09 1.99
C PRO A 53 -1.05 27.82 2.38
N GLU A 54 -0.36 28.42 1.41
CA GLU A 54 0.83 29.25 1.64
C GLU A 54 0.53 30.45 2.55
N SER A 55 -0.71 31.00 2.47
CA SER A 55 -1.16 32.08 3.38
C SER A 55 -1.16 31.67 4.85
N GLU A 56 -1.23 30.36 5.12
CA GLU A 56 -1.25 29.78 6.46
C GLU A 56 0.10 29.12 6.83
N GLY A 57 1.15 29.38 6.06
CA GLY A 57 2.49 28.88 6.29
C GLY A 57 2.89 27.65 5.43
N GLY A 58 2.01 27.20 4.55
CA GLY A 58 2.30 26.11 3.62
C GLY A 58 2.51 24.75 4.29
N PRO A 59 3.02 23.76 3.56
CA PRO A 59 3.25 22.39 4.06
C PRO A 59 4.12 22.31 5.33
N GLU A 60 5.05 23.26 5.47
CA GLU A 60 6.00 23.29 6.60
C GLU A 60 5.36 23.73 7.93
N ALA A 61 4.16 24.33 7.88
CA ALA A 61 3.41 24.68 9.08
C ALA A 61 2.80 23.48 9.81
N LEU A 62 2.76 22.30 9.15
CA LEU A 62 2.12 21.10 9.67
C LEU A 62 3.14 19.99 9.93
N VAL A 63 2.97 19.30 11.04
CA VAL A 63 3.75 18.12 11.41
C VAL A 63 2.83 16.91 11.51
N ILE A 64 3.15 15.83 10.81
CA ILE A 64 2.51 14.52 11.00
C ILE A 64 3.30 13.78 12.07
N LEU A 65 2.64 13.47 13.18
CA LEU A 65 3.27 12.77 14.30
C LEU A 65 3.53 11.30 13.94
N ASP A 66 4.52 10.71 14.59
CA ASP A 66 4.89 9.30 14.37
C ASP A 66 3.92 8.31 15.00
N GLU A 67 3.15 8.78 16.02
CA GLU A 67 2.19 7.95 16.73
C GLU A 67 1.12 7.40 15.79
N THR A 68 0.89 6.10 15.90
CA THR A 68 -0.16 5.39 15.17
C THR A 68 -1.19 4.87 16.16
N PHE A 69 -2.46 5.26 15.98
CA PHE A 69 -3.55 4.90 16.88
C PHE A 69 -4.27 3.62 16.47
N SER A 70 -4.22 3.27 15.19
CA SER A 70 -4.86 2.07 14.65
C SER A 70 -4.15 1.58 13.38
N LYS A 71 -4.47 0.35 12.98
CA LYS A 71 -4.08 -0.20 11.70
C LYS A 71 -5.32 -0.25 10.80
N GLU A 72 -5.28 0.49 9.71
CA GLU A 72 -6.38 0.62 8.75
C GLU A 72 -5.88 0.14 7.38
N PRO A 73 -5.87 -1.20 7.12
CA PRO A 73 -5.37 -1.74 5.86
C PRO A 73 -6.33 -1.42 4.73
N LEU A 74 -5.98 -0.43 3.92
CA LEU A 74 -6.71 -0.05 2.72
C LEU A 74 -6.44 -1.06 1.60
N GLY A 75 -7.45 -1.37 0.81
CA GLY A 75 -7.33 -2.30 -0.31
C GLY A 75 -8.36 -2.02 -1.40
N PRO A 76 -8.19 -2.61 -2.60
CA PRO A 76 -9.18 -2.54 -3.65
C PRO A 76 -10.51 -3.15 -3.21
N VAL A 77 -11.61 -2.55 -3.66
CA VAL A 77 -12.98 -3.05 -3.43
C VAL A 77 -13.53 -3.59 -4.74
N VAL A 78 -14.14 -4.76 -4.70
CA VAL A 78 -14.82 -5.39 -5.83
C VAL A 78 -16.29 -5.62 -5.50
N ALA A 79 -17.13 -5.74 -6.53
CA ALA A 79 -18.54 -6.09 -6.33
C ALA A 79 -18.67 -7.50 -5.74
N ASP A 80 -19.62 -7.67 -4.82
CA ASP A 80 -19.92 -8.99 -4.25
C ASP A 80 -20.50 -9.94 -5.30
N GLY A 81 -20.22 -11.24 -5.14
CA GLY A 81 -20.72 -12.31 -6.01
C GLY A 81 -19.80 -12.70 -7.17
N ASP A 82 -18.77 -11.92 -7.50
CA ASP A 82 -17.73 -12.30 -8.47
C ASP A 82 -16.45 -12.74 -7.76
N THR A 83 -16.46 -13.98 -7.28
CA THR A 83 -15.33 -14.54 -6.54
C THR A 83 -14.07 -14.72 -7.39
N GLN A 84 -14.23 -14.99 -8.70
CA GLN A 84 -13.08 -15.11 -9.59
C GLN A 84 -12.40 -13.76 -9.79
N TRP A 85 -13.16 -12.71 -10.02
CA TRP A 85 -12.61 -11.36 -10.11
C TRP A 85 -11.94 -10.91 -8.81
N ALA A 86 -12.57 -11.21 -7.67
CA ALA A 86 -11.99 -10.93 -6.36
C ALA A 86 -10.64 -11.63 -6.16
N GLN A 87 -10.50 -12.90 -6.60
CA GLN A 87 -9.23 -13.63 -6.57
C GLN A 87 -8.19 -13.00 -7.50
N VAL A 88 -8.57 -12.61 -8.72
CA VAL A 88 -7.68 -11.92 -9.66
C VAL A 88 -7.12 -10.64 -9.05
N VAL A 89 -7.99 -9.77 -8.52
CA VAL A 89 -7.57 -8.50 -7.90
C VAL A 89 -6.65 -8.75 -6.71
N ASN A 90 -7.00 -9.70 -5.85
CA ASN A 90 -6.18 -10.08 -4.70
C ASN A 90 -4.78 -10.56 -5.12
N TRP A 91 -4.70 -11.47 -6.09
CA TRP A 91 -3.42 -12.02 -6.54
C TRP A 91 -2.59 -11.01 -7.35
N VAL A 92 -3.22 -10.06 -8.04
CA VAL A 92 -2.49 -8.95 -8.68
C VAL A 92 -1.79 -8.08 -7.62
N VAL A 93 -2.49 -7.73 -6.53
CA VAL A 93 -1.86 -6.99 -5.43
C VAL A 93 -0.74 -7.81 -4.77
N LEU A 94 -1.01 -9.07 -4.47
CA LEU A 94 -0.01 -9.96 -3.86
C LEU A 94 1.19 -10.18 -4.76
N ALA A 95 1.00 -10.20 -6.09
CA ALA A 95 2.11 -10.31 -7.05
C ALA A 95 3.06 -9.12 -6.97
N THR A 96 2.56 -7.91 -6.74
CA THR A 96 3.44 -6.74 -6.56
C THR A 96 4.27 -6.84 -5.28
N ILE A 97 3.69 -7.36 -4.19
CA ILE A 97 4.40 -7.58 -2.91
C ILE A 97 5.43 -8.70 -3.06
N GLN A 98 5.04 -9.84 -3.66
CA GLN A 98 5.95 -10.96 -3.90
C GLN A 98 7.11 -10.57 -4.83
N GLY A 99 6.82 -9.72 -5.82
CA GLY A 99 7.85 -9.17 -6.69
C GLY A 99 8.89 -8.36 -5.92
N GLU A 100 8.46 -7.55 -4.96
CA GLU A 100 9.37 -6.81 -4.10
C GLU A 100 10.19 -7.73 -3.19
N GLU A 101 9.58 -8.77 -2.59
CA GLU A 101 10.27 -9.76 -1.76
C GLU A 101 11.41 -10.48 -2.49
N TRP A 102 11.33 -10.60 -3.81
CA TRP A 102 12.30 -11.26 -4.66
C TRP A 102 13.15 -10.30 -5.51
N ASP A 103 13.14 -9.00 -5.20
CA ASP A 103 13.85 -7.96 -5.95
C ASP A 103 13.52 -7.94 -7.44
N LEU A 104 12.32 -8.38 -7.81
CA LEU A 104 11.80 -8.30 -9.17
C LEU A 104 11.20 -6.91 -9.39
N THR A 105 11.76 -6.18 -10.34
CA THR A 105 11.37 -4.79 -10.66
C THR A 105 10.83 -4.70 -12.08
N SER A 106 10.21 -3.56 -12.41
CA SER A 106 9.78 -3.27 -13.78
C SER A 106 10.92 -3.36 -14.80
N ALA A 107 12.17 -3.14 -14.35
CA ALA A 107 13.35 -3.16 -15.21
C ALA A 107 13.94 -4.55 -15.44
N ASN A 108 13.79 -5.50 -14.51
CA ASN A 108 14.46 -6.79 -14.57
C ASN A 108 13.54 -8.00 -14.77
N VAL A 109 12.25 -7.87 -14.46
CA VAL A 109 11.32 -9.01 -14.44
C VAL A 109 11.19 -9.71 -15.79
N ALA A 110 11.14 -8.96 -16.89
CA ALA A 110 10.98 -9.51 -18.25
C ALA A 110 12.22 -10.27 -18.75
N GLY A 111 13.38 -10.00 -18.16
CA GLY A 111 14.66 -10.63 -18.53
C GLY A 111 15.16 -11.64 -17.49
N TYR A 112 14.29 -12.11 -16.58
CA TYR A 112 14.72 -13.06 -15.56
C TYR A 112 15.18 -14.39 -16.17
N ASP A 113 16.43 -14.77 -15.91
CA ASP A 113 17.08 -15.99 -16.42
C ASP A 113 17.59 -16.91 -15.29
N GLY A 114 17.23 -16.60 -14.03
CA GLY A 114 17.65 -17.38 -12.86
C GLY A 114 16.99 -18.76 -12.78
N ASP A 115 17.59 -19.64 -11.96
CA ASP A 115 17.17 -21.05 -11.82
C ASP A 115 16.23 -21.29 -10.62
N ASP A 116 15.87 -20.24 -9.86
CA ASP A 116 14.95 -20.41 -8.73
C ASP A 116 13.58 -20.86 -9.21
N THR A 117 13.20 -22.09 -8.84
CA THR A 117 11.94 -22.71 -9.26
C THR A 117 10.71 -21.95 -8.75
N GLY A 118 10.78 -21.31 -7.58
CA GLY A 118 9.70 -20.51 -7.03
C GLY A 118 9.46 -19.25 -7.86
N ILE A 119 10.54 -18.55 -8.21
CA ILE A 119 10.47 -17.35 -9.07
C ILE A 119 10.02 -17.73 -10.48
N ARG A 120 10.59 -18.78 -11.07
CA ARG A 120 10.18 -19.26 -12.40
C ARG A 120 8.68 -19.60 -12.45
N ARG A 121 8.17 -20.29 -11.41
CA ARG A 121 6.75 -20.59 -11.26
C ARG A 121 5.90 -19.33 -11.20
N PHE A 122 6.31 -18.37 -10.40
CA PHE A 122 5.61 -17.11 -10.23
C PHE A 122 5.56 -16.28 -11.52
N LEU A 123 6.64 -16.29 -12.30
CA LEU A 123 6.75 -15.56 -13.55
C LEU A 123 6.09 -16.28 -14.74
N GLY A 124 5.56 -17.49 -14.55
CA GLY A 124 4.99 -18.30 -15.61
C GLY A 124 6.01 -18.85 -16.59
N LEU A 125 7.27 -19.01 -16.14
CA LEU A 125 8.33 -19.59 -16.93
C LEU A 125 8.30 -21.12 -16.86
N GLU A 126 8.89 -21.75 -17.86
CA GLU A 126 9.05 -23.22 -17.88
C GLU A 126 9.89 -23.70 -16.69
N ILE A 127 9.42 -24.79 -16.08
CA ILE A 127 10.07 -25.47 -14.97
C ILE A 127 10.40 -26.89 -15.42
N GLU A 128 11.66 -27.30 -15.28
CA GLU A 128 12.07 -28.67 -15.51
C GLU A 128 11.66 -29.56 -14.33
N SER A 129 11.14 -30.74 -14.64
CA SER A 129 10.79 -31.77 -13.67
C SER A 129 11.16 -33.16 -14.23
N ASP A 130 11.11 -34.19 -13.40
CA ASP A 130 11.41 -35.58 -13.82
C ASP A 130 10.47 -36.06 -14.96
N ASP A 131 9.26 -35.50 -15.04
CA ASP A 131 8.27 -35.83 -16.06
C ASP A 131 8.32 -34.92 -17.31
N GLY A 132 9.29 -33.99 -17.38
CA GLY A 132 9.46 -33.05 -18.46
C GLY A 132 9.28 -31.60 -18.04
N THR A 133 9.14 -30.72 -19.05
CA THR A 133 8.96 -29.27 -18.82
C THR A 133 7.49 -28.93 -18.67
N THR A 134 7.18 -28.10 -17.67
CA THR A 134 5.81 -27.61 -17.37
C THR A 134 5.80 -26.14 -17.04
N THR A 135 4.65 -25.50 -17.22
CA THR A 135 4.38 -24.13 -16.79
C THR A 135 3.26 -24.15 -15.76
N PHE A 136 3.42 -23.43 -14.68
CA PHE A 136 2.41 -23.39 -13.61
C PHE A 136 1.26 -22.45 -13.98
N ASP A 137 0.03 -22.97 -13.95
CA ASP A 137 -1.20 -22.19 -14.09
C ASP A 137 -1.85 -22.03 -12.69
N PRO A 138 -1.98 -20.80 -12.17
CA PRO A 138 -2.60 -20.56 -10.87
C PRO A 138 -4.13 -20.72 -10.86
N GLY A 139 -4.75 -21.00 -12.00
CA GLY A 139 -6.20 -21.17 -12.11
C GLY A 139 -7.02 -19.88 -12.00
N LEU A 140 -6.40 -18.73 -12.26
CA LEU A 140 -7.07 -17.43 -12.18
C LEU A 140 -7.84 -17.05 -13.46
N GLY A 141 -7.71 -17.85 -14.53
CA GLY A 141 -8.22 -17.49 -15.88
C GLY A 141 -7.44 -16.36 -16.54
N LEU A 142 -6.23 -16.10 -16.07
CA LEU A 142 -5.26 -15.18 -16.65
C LEU A 142 -4.16 -15.96 -17.37
N PRO A 143 -3.39 -15.32 -18.27
CA PRO A 143 -2.15 -15.91 -18.78
C PRO A 143 -1.21 -16.33 -17.65
N THR A 144 -0.46 -17.40 -17.83
CA THR A 144 0.45 -17.93 -16.80
C THR A 144 1.53 -16.92 -16.39
N ASP A 145 1.90 -16.01 -17.29
CA ASP A 145 2.87 -14.94 -17.09
C ASP A 145 2.27 -13.65 -16.52
N PHE A 146 1.04 -13.70 -15.95
CA PHE A 146 0.35 -12.49 -15.47
C PHE A 146 1.20 -11.68 -14.49
N ALA A 147 1.98 -12.32 -13.60
CA ALA A 147 2.84 -11.63 -12.65
C ALA A 147 3.97 -10.86 -13.36
N THR A 148 4.58 -11.46 -14.40
CA THR A 148 5.53 -10.78 -15.28
C THR A 148 4.88 -9.56 -15.94
N GLN A 149 3.66 -9.69 -16.46
CA GLN A 149 2.92 -8.60 -17.09
C GLN A 149 2.60 -7.48 -16.10
N VAL A 150 2.16 -7.82 -14.90
CA VAL A 150 1.88 -6.83 -13.84
C VAL A 150 3.14 -6.06 -13.48
N ILE A 151 4.22 -6.76 -13.07
CA ILE A 151 5.44 -6.10 -12.58
C ILE A 151 6.13 -5.30 -13.70
N SER A 152 6.16 -5.79 -14.94
CA SER A 152 6.78 -5.05 -16.04
C SER A 152 6.05 -3.74 -16.37
N GLN A 153 4.72 -3.68 -16.17
CA GLN A 153 3.91 -2.51 -16.51
C GLN A 153 3.80 -1.51 -15.37
N VAL A 154 3.67 -1.97 -14.13
CA VAL A 154 3.42 -1.08 -12.99
C VAL A 154 4.50 -1.12 -11.91
N GLY A 155 5.43 -2.06 -12.01
CA GLY A 155 6.47 -2.28 -11.01
C GLY A 155 6.03 -3.17 -9.85
N ASN A 156 6.96 -3.47 -8.95
CA ASN A 156 6.67 -4.11 -7.68
C ASN A 156 6.05 -3.11 -6.69
N TYR A 157 5.64 -3.57 -5.50
CA TYR A 157 4.97 -2.71 -4.52
C TYR A 157 5.84 -1.53 -4.07
N GLY A 158 7.15 -1.73 -3.91
CA GLY A 158 8.10 -0.67 -3.56
C GLY A 158 8.16 0.41 -4.63
N GLU A 159 8.28 0.03 -5.91
CA GLU A 159 8.28 0.98 -7.03
C GLU A 159 6.95 1.76 -7.12
N ILE A 160 5.83 1.08 -6.87
CA ILE A 160 4.50 1.72 -6.86
C ILE A 160 4.41 2.72 -5.71
N PHE A 161 4.83 2.33 -4.51
CA PHE A 161 4.83 3.20 -3.33
C PHE A 161 5.69 4.44 -3.56
N ASP A 162 6.95 4.25 -3.95
CA ASP A 162 7.92 5.33 -4.12
C ASP A 162 7.47 6.35 -5.17
N ARG A 163 6.93 5.88 -6.28
CA ARG A 163 6.43 6.73 -7.37
C ARG A 163 5.22 7.55 -6.98
N ASN A 164 4.31 7.02 -6.17
CA ASN A 164 3.02 7.66 -5.90
C ASN A 164 2.98 8.44 -4.58
N VAL A 165 3.61 7.94 -3.54
CA VAL A 165 3.50 8.50 -2.18
C VAL A 165 4.84 8.58 -1.44
N GLY A 166 5.90 8.04 -2.02
CA GLY A 166 7.21 7.89 -1.40
C GLY A 166 7.93 9.20 -1.07
N PRO A 167 9.14 9.09 -0.48
CA PRO A 167 9.87 10.24 0.05
C PRO A 167 10.22 11.32 -0.97
N ALA A 168 10.32 10.96 -2.25
CA ALA A 168 10.62 11.89 -3.34
C ALA A 168 9.38 12.60 -3.90
N THR A 169 8.18 12.24 -3.45
CA THR A 169 6.92 12.87 -3.87
C THR A 169 6.55 14.03 -2.95
N ALA A 170 5.58 14.84 -3.36
CA ALA A 170 5.02 15.89 -2.50
C ALA A 170 4.41 15.36 -1.18
N LEU A 171 4.03 14.08 -1.12
CA LEU A 171 3.49 13.44 0.07
C LEU A 171 4.61 13.08 1.07
N GLY A 172 5.80 12.73 0.58
CA GLY A 172 6.99 12.49 1.39
C GLY A 172 6.85 11.37 2.42
N LEU A 173 6.06 10.32 2.12
CA LEU A 173 5.82 9.23 3.07
C LEU A 173 6.98 8.23 3.08
N THR A 174 7.33 7.76 4.28
CA THR A 174 8.19 6.58 4.47
C THR A 174 7.33 5.33 4.55
N ARG A 175 7.91 4.17 4.23
CA ARG A 175 7.22 2.87 4.24
C ARG A 175 6.63 2.54 5.62
N GLY A 176 7.39 2.71 6.69
CA GLY A 176 6.97 2.35 8.04
C GLY A 176 6.41 0.93 8.12
N VAL A 177 5.17 0.78 8.62
CA VAL A 177 4.49 -0.53 8.69
C VAL A 177 4.19 -1.15 7.31
N ASN A 178 4.24 -0.37 6.24
CA ASN A 178 4.07 -0.85 4.86
C ASN A 178 5.39 -1.32 4.22
N ALA A 179 6.49 -1.39 4.96
CA ALA A 179 7.69 -2.07 4.54
C ALA A 179 7.48 -3.59 4.54
N LEU A 180 8.33 -4.32 3.82
CA LEU A 180 8.33 -5.78 3.86
C LEU A 180 8.60 -6.30 5.28
N TRP A 181 8.09 -7.48 5.59
CA TRP A 181 8.33 -8.13 6.88
C TRP A 181 9.83 -8.38 7.15
N THR A 182 10.63 -8.58 6.11
CA THR A 182 12.09 -8.67 6.19
C THR A 182 12.75 -7.38 6.63
N ASP A 183 12.11 -6.25 6.37
CA ASP A 183 12.59 -4.89 6.69
C ASP A 183 11.89 -4.29 7.92
N GLY A 184 11.23 -5.16 8.70
CA GLY A 184 10.55 -4.77 9.93
C GLY A 184 9.15 -4.20 9.77
N GLY A 185 8.59 -4.27 8.57
CA GLY A 185 7.20 -3.91 8.28
C GLY A 185 6.22 -5.07 8.44
N LEU A 186 5.03 -4.93 7.87
CA LEU A 186 3.94 -5.91 7.94
C LEU A 186 3.57 -6.52 6.58
N LEU A 187 4.16 -6.06 5.49
CA LEU A 187 3.85 -6.59 4.17
C LEU A 187 4.57 -7.92 3.92
N TYR A 188 3.80 -8.90 3.51
CA TYR A 188 4.29 -10.18 2.98
C TYR A 188 3.27 -10.75 2.01
N ALA A 189 3.71 -11.54 1.06
CA ALA A 189 2.84 -12.33 0.20
C ALA A 189 2.75 -13.78 0.72
N PRO A 190 1.56 -14.42 0.68
CA PRO A 190 1.48 -15.84 0.94
C PRO A 190 2.21 -16.61 -0.16
N PRO A 191 2.72 -17.82 0.13
CA PRO A 191 3.45 -18.62 -0.84
C PRO A 191 2.63 -18.84 -2.13
N TYR A 192 3.24 -18.55 -3.26
CA TYR A 192 2.65 -18.77 -4.59
C TYR A 192 2.77 -20.24 -4.97
N ARG A 193 1.65 -20.97 -4.80
CA ARG A 193 1.59 -22.43 -5.00
C ARG A 193 0.32 -22.85 -5.73
#